data_f2a0cb570939adf8780240548fb106e5
#
_entry.id   f2a0cb570939adf8780240548fb106e5
#
_cell.length_a   1.000
_cell.length_b   1.000
_cell.length_c   1.000
_cell.angle_alpha   90.00
_cell.angle_beta   90.00
_cell.angle_gamma   90.00
#
_symmetry.space_group_name_H-M   'P 1'
#
loop_
_entity.id
_entity.type
_entity.pdbx_description
1 polymer ?
#
loop_
_entity_poly.entity_id
_entity_poly.type
_entity_poly.pdbx_seq_one_letter_code
_entity_poly.pdbx_strand_id
1 'polypeptide(L)' 'MTYLQLEMERYDIYLEGEKIRSDIDEEEMLEVTQELAEQFYRDGTPHPDDIEVKYLGLDRED' A
#
# COMPACT_ATOMS: atom_id res chain seq x y z
N MET A 1 9.56 -28.19 5.67
CA MET A 1 9.63 -27.79 5.34
C MET A 1 9.62 -26.83 5.45
N THR A 2 9.77 -26.33 5.59
CA THR A 2 9.85 -25.50 5.62
C THR A 2 9.33 -24.59 5.40
N TYR A 3 9.06 -24.10 5.70
CA TYR A 3 8.55 -23.34 5.40
C TYR A 3 8.63 -22.29 5.17
N LEU A 4 8.52 -22.41 5.37
CA LEU A 4 8.44 -21.33 4.69
C LEU A 4 8.13 -20.16 5.44
N GLN A 5 8.98 -19.40 5.57
CA GLN A 5 8.86 -18.30 6.34
C GLN A 5 8.48 -17.16 5.55
N LEU A 6 7.36 -16.66 5.71
CA LEU A 6 6.98 -15.58 4.93
C LEU A 6 7.39 -14.29 5.53
N GLU A 7 8.18 -13.55 4.81
CA GLU A 7 8.54 -12.25 5.23
C GLU A 7 7.61 -11.31 4.53
N MET A 8 6.75 -10.66 5.29
CA MET A 8 5.74 -9.81 4.71
C MET A 8 6.30 -8.43 4.51
N GLU A 9 6.18 -7.94 3.29
CA GLU A 9 6.59 -6.59 2.98
C GLU A 9 5.54 -5.63 3.49
N ARG A 10 5.97 -4.54 4.07
CA ARG A 10 5.07 -3.58 4.69
C ARG A 10 5.14 -2.25 4.00
N TYR A 11 4.03 -1.56 3.95
CA TYR A 11 3.91 -0.31 3.23
C TYR A 11 3.06 0.68 3.98
N ASP A 12 3.31 1.97 3.73
CA ASP A 12 2.43 3.04 4.14
C ASP A 12 1.90 3.64 2.86
N ILE A 13 0.69 4.14 2.86
CA ILE A 13 0.13 4.81 1.71
C ILE A 13 -0.26 6.22 2.10
N TYR A 14 0.17 7.18 1.29
CA TYR A 14 -0.14 8.58 1.51
C TYR A 14 -0.98 9.08 0.35
N LEU A 15 -1.92 9.96 0.66
CA LEU A 15 -2.73 10.59 -0.35
C LEU A 15 -2.68 12.08 -0.10
N GLU A 16 -2.17 12.82 -1.06
CA GLU A 16 -2.01 14.26 -0.94
C GLU A 16 -1.26 14.63 0.33
N GLY A 17 -0.24 13.85 0.63
CA GLY A 17 0.59 14.11 1.79
C GLY A 17 0.07 13.59 3.10
N GLU A 18 -1.10 13.00 3.09
CA GLU A 18 -1.70 12.51 4.31
C GLU A 18 -1.65 10.98 4.34
N LYS A 19 -1.17 10.41 5.43
CA LYS A 19 -1.08 8.96 5.53
C LYS A 19 -2.47 8.38 5.72
N ILE A 20 -2.91 7.59 4.76
CA ILE A 20 -4.24 6.99 4.82
C ILE A 20 -4.18 5.52 5.18
N ARG A 21 -3.02 4.88 5.04
CA ARG A 21 -2.83 3.51 5.50
C ARG A 21 -1.45 3.39 6.10
N SER A 22 -1.35 2.58 7.13
CA SER A 22 -0.09 2.46 7.84
C SER A 22 0.24 1.00 8.06
N ASP A 23 1.46 0.62 7.72
CA ASP A 23 1.99 -0.70 8.06
C ASP A 23 1.09 -1.81 7.54
N ILE A 24 0.75 -1.75 6.26
CA ILE A 24 -0.09 -2.76 5.64
C ILE A 24 0.77 -3.68 4.81
N ASP A 25 0.25 -4.85 4.48
CA ASP A 25 1.00 -5.80 3.68
C ASP A 25 0.77 -5.51 2.19
N GLU A 26 1.46 -6.28 1.37
CA GLU A 26 1.41 -6.03 -0.07
C GLU A 26 0.02 -6.25 -0.64
N GLU A 27 -0.66 -7.26 -0.14
CA GLU A 27 -1.98 -7.57 -0.65
C GLU A 27 -2.93 -6.41 -0.40
N GLU A 28 -2.91 -5.89 0.80
CA GLU A 28 -3.78 -4.76 1.11
C GLU A 28 -3.34 -3.51 0.37
N MET A 29 -2.04 -3.32 0.20
CA MET A 29 -1.53 -2.19 -0.54
C MET A 29 -2.06 -2.22 -1.96
N LEU A 30 -2.04 -3.39 -2.60
CA LEU A 30 -2.55 -3.50 -3.95
C LEU A 30 -4.05 -3.24 -4.01
N GLU A 31 -4.78 -3.70 -3.02
CA GLU A 31 -6.20 -3.47 -2.97
C GLU A 31 -6.52 -2.00 -2.85
N VAL A 32 -5.83 -1.31 -1.98
CA VAL A 32 -6.11 0.10 -1.75
C VAL A 32 -5.74 0.92 -2.98
N THR A 33 -4.58 0.64 -3.57
CA THR A 33 -4.18 1.41 -4.74
C THR A 33 -5.12 1.13 -5.92
N GLN A 34 -5.63 -0.09 -6.03
CA GLN A 34 -6.57 -0.39 -7.08
C GLN A 34 -7.89 0.34 -6.88
N GLU A 35 -8.35 0.41 -5.66
CA GLU A 35 -9.57 1.15 -5.36
C GLU A 35 -9.41 2.61 -5.69
N LEU A 36 -8.27 3.18 -5.36
CA LEU A 36 -8.04 4.58 -5.65
C LEU A 36 -7.97 4.82 -7.16
N ALA A 37 -7.39 3.87 -7.89
CA ALA A 37 -7.34 3.98 -9.33
C ALA A 37 -8.74 3.94 -9.95
N GLU A 38 -9.57 3.06 -9.43
CA GLU A 38 -10.93 2.98 -9.93
C GLU A 38 -11.71 4.24 -9.63
N GLN A 39 -11.46 4.81 -8.48
CA GLN A 39 -12.12 6.04 -8.12
C GLN A 39 -11.68 7.17 -9.05
N PHE A 40 -10.42 7.18 -9.43
CA PHE A 40 -9.92 8.18 -10.37
C PHE A 40 -10.62 8.05 -11.72
N TYR A 41 -10.78 6.82 -12.19
CA TYR A 41 -11.48 6.61 -13.46
C TYR A 41 -12.92 7.08 -13.39
N ARG A 42 -13.54 6.89 -12.23
CA ARG A 42 -14.95 7.22 -12.09
C ARG A 42 -15.17 8.69 -11.81
N ASP A 43 -14.37 9.23 -10.92
CA ASP A 43 -14.60 10.57 -10.42
C ASP A 43 -13.54 11.59 -10.81
N GLY A 44 -12.46 11.15 -11.39
CA GLY A 44 -11.37 12.05 -11.73
C GLY A 44 -10.45 12.37 -10.58
N THR A 45 -10.66 11.76 -9.42
CA THR A 45 -9.81 11.96 -8.27
C THR A 45 -9.86 10.71 -7.42
N PRO A 46 -8.83 10.43 -6.64
CA PRO A 46 -7.59 11.20 -6.53
C PRO A 46 -6.69 10.95 -7.72
N HIS A 47 -5.88 11.93 -8.06
CA HIS A 47 -4.96 11.80 -9.17
C HIS A 47 -3.84 10.85 -8.75
N PRO A 48 -3.37 9.98 -9.66
CA PRO A 48 -2.30 9.05 -9.28
C PRO A 48 -1.04 9.71 -8.76
N ASP A 49 -0.75 10.92 -9.22
CA ASP A 49 0.43 11.63 -8.76
C ASP A 49 0.31 12.06 -7.31
N ASP A 50 -0.89 12.07 -6.76
CA ASP A 50 -1.09 12.43 -5.37
C ASP A 50 -1.00 11.24 -4.45
N ILE A 51 -0.80 10.06 -4.99
CA ILE A 51 -0.73 8.84 -4.21
C ILE A 51 0.72 8.43 -4.09
N GLU A 52 1.16 8.21 -2.86
CA GLU A 52 2.52 7.77 -2.63
C GLU A 52 2.52 6.51 -1.79
N VAL A 53 3.22 5.49 -2.25
CA VAL A 53 3.33 4.25 -1.51
C VAL A 53 4.75 4.17 -0.99
N LYS A 54 4.90 4.09 0.32
CA LYS A 54 6.20 4.05 0.92
C LYS A 54 6.51 2.65 1.41
N TYR A 55 7.61 2.10 0.93
CA TYR A 55 8.02 0.75 1.30
C TYR A 55 8.73 0.82 2.65
N LEU A 56 8.26 0.07 3.60
CA LEU A 56 8.84 0.07 4.94
C LEU A 56 9.84 -1.04 5.17
N GLY A 57 9.87 -2.00 4.26
CA GLY A 57 10.76 -3.13 4.42
C GLY A 57 10.02 -4.36 4.85
N LEU A 58 10.76 -5.37 5.28
CA LEU A 58 10.17 -6.62 5.67
C LEU A 58 9.83 -6.61 7.14
N ASP A 59 8.72 -7.23 7.44
CA ASP A 59 8.27 -7.36 8.80
C ASP A 59 8.99 -8.55 9.39
N ARG A 60 10.09 -8.31 10.08
CA ARG A 60 10.85 -9.36 10.64
C ARG A 60 10.92 -9.22 12.12
N GLU A 61 10.97 -10.35 12.77
CA GLU A 61 11.11 -10.33 14.15
C GLU A 61 12.47 -10.56 14.48
N ASP A 62 13.06 -9.87 15.28
CA ASP A 62 14.44 -10.15 15.59
C ASP A 62 14.67 -10.50 16.95
#